data_970ec383cf938505cd6d3fe0bca2801d
#
_entry.id   970ec383cf938505cd6d3fe0bca2801d
#
_cell.length_a   1.000
_cell.length_b   1.000
_cell.length_c   1.000
_cell.angle_alpha   90.00
_cell.angle_beta   90.00
_cell.angle_gamma   90.00
#
_symmetry.space_group_name_H-M   'P 1'
#
loop_
_entity.id
_entity.type
_entity.pdbx_description
1 polymer ?
#
loop_
_entity_poly.entity_id
_entity_poly.type
_entity_poly.pdbx_seq_one_letter_code
_entity_poly.pdbx_strand_id
1 'polypeptide(L)'
;MRSFLLLILLLLSACATHPGKVDQVRFAADARPVTATTEAGALRGVEGNGVRAFLGVPYAASPVGDRRWRAPGAVEAWTGTRDATRIGADCTQALGRRAILGGGGGIVVGSEDCLFLNIYAPAGETRDLPVMVYAPGGAFTIGAGANYDPSSLAREQKRVVVTLNYRLGALGWLAHPGFQAEGEGCGGNFGLMDQQAALRWVHRNIVAFGGDPSNVTLFAESAGAWTACYLMTSPGSEGLFQRVILQSGGCLEPSSLVSAEAAAASGGLFAERLGC
;
A
#
# COMPACT_ATOMS: atom_id res chain seq x y z
N MET A 1 -6.37 41.55 10.41
CA MET A 1 -7.21 40.44 9.99
C MET A 1 -6.99 39.96 8.53
N ARG A 2 -6.72 40.83 7.54
CA ARG A 2 -6.47 40.42 6.14
C ARG A 2 -5.16 39.67 5.92
N SER A 3 -4.09 39.96 6.67
CA SER A 3 -2.78 39.30 6.53
C SER A 3 -2.74 37.87 7.08
N PHE A 4 -3.57 37.55 8.06
CA PHE A 4 -3.65 36.19 8.65
C PHE A 4 -4.36 35.21 7.71
N LEU A 5 -5.35 35.69 6.93
CA LEU A 5 -6.07 34.86 5.95
C LEU A 5 -5.17 34.48 4.76
N LEU A 6 -4.23 35.36 4.38
CA LEU A 6 -3.29 35.09 3.29
C LEU A 6 -2.26 34.00 3.68
N LEU A 7 -1.84 33.99 4.95
CA LEU A 7 -0.89 32.97 5.44
C LEU A 7 -1.50 31.55 5.51
N ILE A 8 -2.78 31.46 5.88
CA ILE A 8 -3.51 30.18 5.91
C ILE A 8 -3.74 29.64 4.49
N LEU A 9 -4.01 30.51 3.51
CA LEU A 9 -4.14 30.12 2.10
C LEU A 9 -2.81 29.64 1.49
N LEU A 10 -1.66 30.19 1.91
CA LEU A 10 -0.34 29.75 1.48
C LEU A 10 0.05 28.39 2.09
N LEU A 11 -0.34 28.12 3.32
CA LEU A 11 -0.11 26.82 3.98
C LEU A 11 -0.96 25.69 3.37
N LEU A 12 -2.19 25.98 2.94
CA LEU A 12 -3.03 25.02 2.21
C LEU A 12 -2.55 24.76 0.78
N SER A 13 -1.80 25.68 0.16
CA SER A 13 -1.21 25.49 -1.16
C SER A 13 0.00 24.56 -1.14
N ALA A 14 0.71 24.45 -0.03
CA ALA A 14 1.87 23.56 0.11
C ALA A 14 1.52 22.07 0.16
N CYS A 15 0.29 21.72 0.60
CA CYS A 15 -0.21 20.35 0.58
C CYS A 15 -0.78 19.92 -0.79
N ALA A 16 -0.87 20.82 -1.76
CA ALA A 16 -1.49 20.55 -3.07
C ALA A 16 -0.49 20.29 -4.20
N THR A 17 0.81 20.37 -3.94
CA THR A 17 1.82 19.86 -4.87
C THR A 17 2.01 18.39 -4.54
N HIS A 18 1.31 17.51 -5.25
CA HIS A 18 1.69 16.10 -5.33
C HIS A 18 3.18 16.08 -5.65
N PRO A 19 4.04 15.47 -4.83
CA PRO A 19 5.38 15.17 -5.29
C PRO A 19 5.13 14.29 -6.51
N GLY A 20 5.55 14.75 -7.69
CA GLY A 20 5.51 13.95 -8.89
C GLY A 20 6.05 12.59 -8.55
N LYS A 21 5.47 11.52 -9.15
CA LYS A 21 6.00 10.16 -8.98
C LYS A 21 7.50 10.27 -8.86
N VAL A 22 8.09 9.67 -7.82
CA VAL A 22 9.53 9.50 -7.79
C VAL A 22 9.84 8.68 -9.02
N ASP A 23 10.12 9.37 -10.13
CA ASP A 23 10.40 8.76 -11.41
C ASP A 23 11.59 7.86 -11.18
N GLN A 24 11.30 6.56 -11.10
CA GLN A 24 12.27 5.48 -11.04
C GLN A 24 13.43 5.78 -10.09
N VAL A 25 13.59 5.01 -9.05
CA VAL A 25 14.82 5.05 -8.25
C VAL A 25 15.98 5.24 -9.23
N ARG A 26 16.59 6.43 -9.25
CA ARG A 26 17.69 6.73 -10.17
C ARG A 26 18.89 5.96 -9.66
N PHE A 27 19.02 4.75 -10.14
CA PHE A 27 20.22 3.98 -9.88
C PHE A 27 21.40 4.65 -10.57
N ALA A 28 22.55 4.61 -9.93
CA ALA A 28 23.79 5.11 -10.50
C ALA A 28 24.10 4.41 -11.82
N ALA A 29 24.98 5.03 -12.62
CA ALA A 29 25.42 4.44 -13.90
C ALA A 29 26.09 3.06 -13.75
N ASP A 30 26.50 2.70 -12.52
CA ASP A 30 27.11 1.42 -12.13
C ASP A 30 26.10 0.41 -11.58
N ALA A 31 24.80 0.65 -11.73
CA ALA A 31 23.78 -0.25 -11.25
C ALA A 31 23.89 -1.62 -11.91
N ARG A 32 23.84 -2.66 -11.07
CA ARG A 32 23.95 -4.05 -11.51
C ARG A 32 22.70 -4.87 -11.19
N PRO A 33 22.36 -5.88 -12.00
CA PRO A 33 21.24 -6.77 -11.67
C PRO A 33 21.57 -7.61 -10.44
N VAL A 34 20.54 -7.85 -9.63
CA VAL A 34 20.55 -8.77 -8.49
C VAL A 34 19.32 -9.66 -8.56
N THR A 35 19.39 -10.82 -7.94
CA THR A 35 18.28 -11.78 -7.92
C THR A 35 17.89 -12.15 -6.49
N ALA A 36 16.60 -12.41 -6.30
CA ALA A 36 16.06 -13.02 -5.08
C ALA A 36 14.98 -14.04 -5.48
N THR A 37 14.82 -15.08 -4.67
CA THR A 37 13.80 -16.12 -4.92
C THR A 37 12.75 -16.07 -3.84
N THR A 38 11.50 -15.89 -4.26
CA THR A 38 10.31 -15.91 -3.41
C THR A 38 9.57 -17.24 -3.56
N GLU A 39 8.54 -17.46 -2.75
CA GLU A 39 7.65 -18.63 -2.89
C GLU A 39 6.96 -18.71 -4.27
N ALA A 40 6.74 -17.58 -4.95
CA ALA A 40 6.07 -17.53 -6.25
C ALA A 40 7.06 -17.63 -7.43
N GLY A 41 8.35 -17.43 -7.22
CA GLY A 41 9.38 -17.50 -8.27
C GLY A 41 10.55 -16.53 -8.08
N ALA A 42 11.48 -16.57 -9.03
CA ALA A 42 12.65 -15.70 -9.02
C ALA A 42 12.31 -14.27 -9.48
N LEU A 43 12.98 -13.30 -8.86
CA LEU A 43 12.88 -11.86 -9.17
C LEU A 43 14.24 -11.34 -9.59
N ARG A 44 14.26 -10.46 -10.60
CA ARG A 44 15.43 -9.65 -10.96
C ARG A 44 15.20 -8.22 -10.51
N GLY A 45 15.94 -7.80 -9.51
CA GLY A 45 16.03 -6.43 -9.03
C GLY A 45 17.29 -5.73 -9.52
N VAL A 46 17.63 -4.63 -8.89
CA VAL A 46 18.80 -3.81 -9.19
C VAL A 46 19.52 -3.41 -7.91
N GLU A 47 20.85 -3.41 -7.95
CA GLU A 47 21.69 -2.87 -6.88
C GLU A 47 22.47 -1.65 -7.39
N GLY A 48 22.40 -0.56 -6.67
CA GLY A 48 23.13 0.69 -6.96
C GLY A 48 22.96 1.67 -5.81
N ASN A 49 23.83 2.67 -5.71
CA ASN A 49 23.79 3.67 -4.64
C ASN A 49 23.73 3.09 -3.22
N GLY A 50 24.32 1.92 -3.00
CA GLY A 50 24.34 1.26 -1.69
C GLY A 50 23.03 0.57 -1.30
N VAL A 51 22.10 0.35 -2.25
CA VAL A 51 20.81 -0.28 -2.04
C VAL A 51 20.54 -1.35 -3.08
N ARG A 52 19.94 -2.47 -2.67
CA ARG A 52 19.25 -3.43 -3.56
C ARG A 52 17.78 -3.09 -3.55
N ALA A 53 17.19 -2.90 -4.73
CA ALA A 53 15.77 -2.64 -4.88
C ALA A 53 15.09 -3.70 -5.74
N PHE A 54 13.92 -4.14 -5.29
CA PHE A 54 13.00 -5.00 -6.03
C PHE A 54 11.65 -4.29 -6.06
N LEU A 55 11.23 -3.84 -7.23
CA LEU A 55 10.12 -2.93 -7.42
C LEU A 55 8.97 -3.62 -8.17
N GLY A 56 7.73 -3.27 -7.85
CA GLY A 56 6.55 -3.83 -8.50
C GLY A 56 6.39 -5.34 -8.27
N VAL A 57 6.74 -5.80 -7.07
CA VAL A 57 6.62 -7.21 -6.70
C VAL A 57 5.18 -7.51 -6.31
N PRO A 58 4.47 -8.45 -7.00
CA PRO A 58 3.10 -8.79 -6.63
C PRO A 58 3.08 -9.55 -5.30
N TYR A 59 2.19 -9.15 -4.40
CA TYR A 59 1.97 -9.84 -3.14
C TYR A 59 0.63 -10.59 -3.08
N ALA A 60 -0.23 -10.35 -4.06
CA ALA A 60 -1.52 -11.02 -4.24
C ALA A 60 -1.81 -11.17 -5.74
N ALA A 61 -2.79 -12.02 -6.06
CA ALA A 61 -3.32 -12.11 -7.41
C ALA A 61 -3.97 -10.78 -7.82
N SER A 62 -3.91 -10.44 -9.12
CA SER A 62 -4.52 -9.23 -9.67
C SER A 62 -6.03 -9.18 -9.35
N PRO A 63 -6.54 -8.11 -8.69
CA PRO A 63 -7.93 -8.03 -8.24
C PRO A 63 -8.87 -7.50 -9.35
N VAL A 64 -8.75 -8.02 -10.56
CA VAL A 64 -9.52 -7.61 -11.74
C VAL A 64 -10.63 -8.61 -12.09
N GLY A 65 -11.63 -8.17 -12.84
CA GLY A 65 -12.72 -9.04 -13.29
C GLY A 65 -13.46 -9.68 -12.13
N ASP A 66 -13.55 -11.00 -12.12
CA ASP A 66 -14.26 -11.78 -11.08
C ASP A 66 -13.59 -11.70 -9.70
N ARG A 67 -12.35 -11.17 -9.61
CA ARG A 67 -11.66 -10.92 -8.34
C ARG A 67 -11.88 -9.52 -7.80
N ARG A 68 -12.60 -8.64 -8.52
CA ARG A 68 -12.98 -7.32 -8.01
C ARG A 68 -13.93 -7.50 -6.83
N TRP A 69 -13.74 -6.73 -5.77
CA TRP A 69 -14.50 -6.84 -4.51
C TRP A 69 -14.48 -8.24 -3.87
N ARG A 70 -13.35 -8.92 -4.03
CA ARG A 70 -13.05 -10.18 -3.35
C ARG A 70 -11.85 -10.01 -2.42
N ALA A 71 -11.73 -10.91 -1.46
CA ALA A 71 -10.51 -11.03 -0.68
C ALA A 71 -9.29 -11.23 -1.60
N PRO A 72 -8.09 -10.68 -1.26
CA PRO A 72 -6.89 -10.84 -2.08
C PRO A 72 -6.50 -12.32 -2.17
N GLY A 73 -6.47 -12.84 -3.39
CA GLY A 73 -6.05 -14.21 -3.68
C GLY A 73 -4.53 -14.38 -3.61
N ALA A 74 -4.07 -15.63 -3.52
CA ALA A 74 -2.65 -15.94 -3.55
C ALA A 74 -2.01 -15.51 -4.88
N VAL A 75 -0.74 -15.12 -4.83
CA VAL A 75 0.06 -14.82 -6.03
C VAL A 75 0.18 -16.09 -6.88
N GLU A 76 -0.02 -15.98 -8.16
CA GLU A 76 0.22 -17.07 -9.11
C GLU A 76 1.73 -17.25 -9.30
N ALA A 77 2.21 -18.47 -9.13
CA ALA A 77 3.63 -18.79 -9.35
C ALA A 77 4.01 -18.61 -10.83
N TRP A 78 5.23 -18.15 -11.05
CA TRP A 78 5.77 -17.97 -12.40
C TRP A 78 7.02 -18.79 -12.63
N THR A 79 7.26 -19.14 -13.89
CA THR A 79 8.50 -19.78 -14.34
C THR A 79 9.50 -18.73 -14.80
N GLY A 80 10.80 -19.02 -14.70
CA GLY A 80 11.86 -18.07 -15.06
C GLY A 80 12.02 -16.94 -14.04
N THR A 81 12.56 -15.82 -14.50
CA THR A 81 12.86 -14.66 -13.64
C THR A 81 12.00 -13.47 -14.04
N ARG A 82 11.15 -13.01 -13.10
CA ARG A 82 10.31 -11.82 -13.29
C ARG A 82 11.14 -10.56 -13.11
N ASP A 83 10.92 -9.58 -13.98
CA ASP A 83 11.54 -8.26 -13.83
C ASP A 83 10.89 -7.47 -12.69
N ALA A 84 11.70 -7.10 -11.72
CA ALA A 84 11.35 -6.29 -10.55
C ALA A 84 12.24 -5.03 -10.48
N THR A 85 12.55 -4.43 -11.63
CA THR A 85 13.35 -3.19 -11.71
C THR A 85 12.49 -1.94 -11.89
N ARG A 86 11.16 -2.11 -12.01
CA ARG A 86 10.21 -1.02 -12.22
C ARG A 86 9.08 -1.07 -11.21
N ILE A 87 8.68 0.10 -10.75
CA ILE A 87 7.49 0.26 -9.90
C ILE A 87 6.26 -0.25 -10.64
N GLY A 88 5.40 -1.01 -9.94
CA GLY A 88 4.11 -1.43 -10.43
C GLY A 88 3.10 -0.28 -10.53
N ALA A 89 1.94 -0.53 -11.10
CA ALA A 89 0.89 0.48 -11.19
C ALA A 89 0.39 0.88 -9.80
N ASP A 90 0.08 2.15 -9.62
CA ASP A 90 -0.69 2.63 -8.47
C ASP A 90 -2.12 2.07 -8.55
N CYS A 91 -2.79 1.91 -7.43
CA CYS A 91 -4.21 1.56 -7.43
C CYS A 91 -5.05 2.68 -8.04
N THR A 92 -6.15 2.31 -8.71
CA THR A 92 -7.07 3.25 -9.34
C THR A 92 -7.47 4.35 -8.37
N GLN A 93 -7.23 5.60 -8.76
CA GLN A 93 -7.48 6.78 -7.95
C GLN A 93 -7.76 8.00 -8.82
N ALA A 94 -8.50 8.97 -8.28
CA ALA A 94 -8.77 10.22 -8.96
C ALA A 94 -7.85 11.33 -8.43
N LEU A 95 -7.08 11.95 -9.31
CA LEU A 95 -6.24 13.09 -8.97
C LEU A 95 -6.98 14.39 -9.19
N GLY A 96 -6.95 15.28 -8.20
CA GLY A 96 -7.58 16.60 -8.28
C GLY A 96 -7.88 17.17 -6.89
N ARG A 97 -8.04 18.49 -6.80
CA ARG A 97 -8.27 19.18 -5.50
C ARG A 97 -9.48 18.66 -4.73
N ARG A 98 -10.51 18.16 -5.43
CA ARG A 98 -11.73 17.61 -4.81
C ARG A 98 -11.58 16.12 -4.46
N ALA A 99 -10.72 15.38 -5.14
CA ALA A 99 -10.51 13.96 -4.91
C ALA A 99 -9.95 13.68 -3.50
N ILE A 100 -9.05 14.54 -3.01
CA ILE A 100 -8.47 14.46 -1.66
C ILE A 100 -9.55 14.56 -0.56
N LEU A 101 -10.66 15.24 -0.84
CA LEU A 101 -11.78 15.42 0.08
C LEU A 101 -12.94 14.45 -0.17
N GLY A 102 -12.71 13.38 -0.95
CA GLY A 102 -13.75 12.41 -1.31
C GLY A 102 -14.78 12.93 -2.33
N GLY A 103 -14.53 14.11 -2.95
CA GLY A 103 -15.39 14.70 -3.98
C GLY A 103 -15.00 14.23 -5.37
N GLY A 104 -15.99 13.93 -6.22
CA GLY A 104 -15.77 13.55 -7.60
C GLY A 104 -15.15 14.67 -8.45
N GLY A 105 -14.60 14.31 -9.58
CA GLY A 105 -14.01 15.20 -10.58
C GLY A 105 -12.49 15.25 -10.49
N GLY A 106 -11.84 14.76 -11.52
CA GLY A 106 -10.39 14.69 -11.64
C GLY A 106 -10.00 13.70 -12.73
N ILE A 107 -8.73 13.62 -13.01
CA ILE A 107 -8.17 12.61 -13.92
C ILE A 107 -8.07 11.31 -13.14
N VAL A 108 -8.69 10.25 -13.65
CA VAL A 108 -8.51 8.90 -13.10
C VAL A 108 -7.18 8.33 -13.61
N VAL A 109 -6.36 7.84 -12.68
CA VAL A 109 -5.06 7.24 -12.94
C VAL A 109 -4.94 5.91 -12.21
N GLY A 110 -3.87 5.15 -12.52
CA GLY A 110 -3.60 3.86 -11.90
C GLY A 110 -4.28 2.71 -12.62
N SER A 111 -4.33 1.57 -11.93
CA SER A 111 -4.90 0.33 -12.44
C SER A 111 -5.60 -0.42 -11.31
N GLU A 112 -6.55 -1.29 -11.64
CA GLU A 112 -7.05 -2.27 -10.68
C GLU A 112 -5.98 -3.33 -10.38
N ASP A 113 -5.15 -3.70 -11.36
CA ASP A 113 -3.97 -4.54 -11.13
C ASP A 113 -2.87 -3.71 -10.45
N CYS A 114 -2.92 -3.63 -9.13
CA CYS A 114 -2.11 -2.72 -8.35
C CYS A 114 -1.56 -3.30 -7.04
N LEU A 115 -1.81 -4.57 -6.73
CA LEU A 115 -1.41 -5.20 -5.47
C LEU A 115 0.09 -5.54 -5.49
N PHE A 116 0.89 -4.49 -5.53
CA PHE A 116 2.35 -4.55 -5.58
C PHE A 116 2.97 -3.97 -4.32
N LEU A 117 4.18 -4.45 -4.02
CA LEU A 117 5.06 -3.85 -3.03
C LEU A 117 6.44 -3.59 -3.65
N ASN A 118 7.21 -2.73 -2.99
CA ASN A 118 8.58 -2.44 -3.35
C ASN A 118 9.47 -2.74 -2.14
N ILE A 119 10.62 -3.34 -2.37
CA ILE A 119 11.56 -3.75 -1.31
C ILE A 119 12.87 -3.04 -1.54
N TYR A 120 13.39 -2.43 -0.49
CA TYR A 120 14.68 -1.75 -0.45
C TYR A 120 15.51 -2.35 0.67
N ALA A 121 16.67 -2.90 0.33
CA ALA A 121 17.60 -3.50 1.28
C ALA A 121 18.99 -2.88 1.12
N PRO A 122 19.83 -2.82 2.15
CA PRO A 122 21.23 -2.42 2.00
C PRO A 122 21.94 -3.27 0.94
N ALA A 123 22.89 -2.68 0.22
CA ALA A 123 23.70 -3.39 -0.77
C ALA A 123 24.53 -4.51 -0.13
N GLY A 124 24.90 -5.49 -0.94
CA GLY A 124 25.67 -6.67 -0.53
C GLY A 124 24.81 -7.73 0.14
N GLU A 125 25.46 -8.78 0.62
CA GLU A 125 24.80 -9.85 1.37
C GLU A 125 24.48 -9.36 2.78
N THR A 126 23.22 -9.41 3.15
CA THR A 126 22.72 -9.02 4.47
C THR A 126 21.80 -10.10 5.02
N ARG A 127 21.77 -10.25 6.35
CA ARG A 127 20.92 -11.25 7.04
C ARG A 127 20.35 -10.64 8.32
N ASP A 128 19.20 -11.12 8.71
CA ASP A 128 18.54 -10.85 9.99
C ASP A 128 18.36 -9.33 10.27
N LEU A 129 18.21 -8.53 9.20
CA LEU A 129 17.99 -7.10 9.32
C LEU A 129 16.58 -6.81 9.83
N PRO A 130 16.40 -5.77 10.66
CA PRO A 130 15.07 -5.26 10.98
C PRO A 130 14.31 -4.89 9.71
N VAL A 131 13.01 -5.16 9.71
CA VAL A 131 12.11 -4.87 8.59
C VAL A 131 11.17 -3.73 8.96
N MET A 132 10.98 -2.79 8.06
CA MET A 132 9.96 -1.74 8.16
C MET A 132 9.00 -1.84 6.99
N VAL A 133 7.70 -1.94 7.26
CA VAL A 133 6.65 -2.01 6.23
C VAL A 133 5.84 -0.73 6.28
N TYR A 134 5.78 0.00 5.16
CA TYR A 134 5.07 1.27 5.04
C TYR A 134 3.69 1.08 4.42
N ALA A 135 2.65 1.49 5.15
CA ALA A 135 1.29 1.63 4.65
C ALA A 135 0.97 3.11 4.38
N PRO A 136 0.77 3.51 3.12
CA PRO A 136 0.55 4.91 2.76
C PRO A 136 -0.80 5.44 3.23
N GLY A 137 -0.87 6.76 3.48
CA GLY A 137 -2.08 7.49 3.68
C GLY A 137 -2.76 7.90 2.38
N GLY A 138 -3.66 8.88 2.47
CA GLY A 138 -4.40 9.45 1.33
C GLY A 138 -5.91 9.26 1.43
N ALA A 139 -6.46 9.33 2.64
CA ALA A 139 -7.91 9.30 2.91
C ALA A 139 -8.63 8.09 2.28
N PHE A 140 -7.94 6.96 2.11
CA PHE A 140 -8.44 5.74 1.45
C PHE A 140 -8.82 5.92 -0.03
N THR A 141 -8.60 7.08 -0.62
CA THR A 141 -9.02 7.43 -2.00
C THR A 141 -7.85 7.66 -2.94
N ILE A 142 -6.70 8.04 -2.42
CA ILE A 142 -5.45 8.25 -3.16
C ILE A 142 -4.28 7.65 -2.36
N GLY A 143 -3.11 7.62 -2.99
CA GLY A 143 -1.86 7.18 -2.36
C GLY A 143 -1.25 5.97 -3.04
N ALA A 144 0.03 5.79 -2.82
CA ALA A 144 0.79 4.64 -3.30
C ALA A 144 2.07 4.46 -2.49
N GLY A 145 2.54 3.23 -2.38
CA GLY A 145 3.83 2.91 -1.78
C GLY A 145 5.01 3.56 -2.50
N ALA A 146 4.86 3.82 -3.79
CA ALA A 146 5.88 4.45 -4.63
C ALA A 146 6.01 5.97 -4.48
N ASN A 147 5.14 6.61 -3.69
CA ASN A 147 5.22 8.06 -3.44
C ASN A 147 6.44 8.46 -2.59
N TYR A 148 7.10 7.50 -1.98
CA TYR A 148 8.25 7.70 -1.11
C TYR A 148 9.41 6.81 -1.54
N ASP A 149 10.61 7.38 -1.59
CA ASP A 149 11.85 6.64 -1.80
C ASP A 149 12.54 6.38 -0.45
N PRO A 150 12.48 5.17 0.10
CA PRO A 150 13.09 4.83 1.36
C PRO A 150 14.56 4.37 1.23
N SER A 151 15.20 4.59 0.10
CA SER A 151 16.57 4.10 -0.17
C SER A 151 17.59 4.58 0.87
N SER A 152 17.51 5.86 1.29
CA SER A 152 18.40 6.39 2.33
C SER A 152 18.13 5.73 3.69
N LEU A 153 16.85 5.52 4.04
CA LEU A 153 16.48 4.83 5.29
C LEU A 153 17.01 3.39 5.31
N ALA A 154 16.87 2.66 4.18
CA ALA A 154 17.40 1.30 4.07
C ALA A 154 18.92 1.26 4.22
N ARG A 155 19.63 2.11 3.48
CA ARG A 155 21.10 2.16 3.44
C ARG A 155 21.69 2.61 4.78
N GLU A 156 21.23 3.74 5.31
CA GLU A 156 21.87 4.41 6.46
C GLU A 156 21.52 3.72 7.77
N GLN A 157 20.31 3.21 7.89
CA GLN A 157 19.84 2.57 9.10
C GLN A 157 19.96 1.04 9.07
N LYS A 158 20.55 0.47 8.02
CA LYS A 158 20.78 -0.97 7.87
C LYS A 158 19.53 -1.81 8.14
N ARG A 159 18.46 -1.57 7.39
CA ARG A 159 17.19 -2.29 7.49
C ARG A 159 16.57 -2.57 6.13
N VAL A 160 15.70 -3.55 6.06
CA VAL A 160 14.87 -3.76 4.89
C VAL A 160 13.64 -2.89 5.02
N VAL A 161 13.36 -2.08 4.00
CA VAL A 161 12.14 -1.26 3.96
C VAL A 161 11.25 -1.75 2.83
N VAL A 162 9.98 -2.00 3.15
CA VAL A 162 8.96 -2.41 2.20
C VAL A 162 7.91 -1.31 2.13
N THR A 163 7.52 -0.89 0.94
CA THR A 163 6.37 -0.01 0.71
C THR A 163 5.31 -0.78 -0.08
N LEU A 164 4.04 -0.58 0.22
CA LEU A 164 2.96 -1.34 -0.40
C LEU A 164 1.86 -0.45 -0.97
N ASN A 165 1.15 -0.97 -1.97
CA ASN A 165 -0.15 -0.46 -2.39
C ASN A 165 -1.26 -1.31 -1.76
N TYR A 166 -2.45 -0.73 -1.60
CA TYR A 166 -3.70 -1.42 -1.26
C TYR A 166 -4.84 -0.76 -2.04
N ARG A 167 -5.91 -1.48 -2.30
CA ARG A 167 -7.07 -0.97 -3.05
C ARG A 167 -7.69 0.25 -2.39
N LEU A 168 -8.08 1.20 -3.20
CA LEU A 168 -8.56 2.53 -2.79
C LEU A 168 -10.01 2.76 -3.22
N GLY A 169 -10.65 3.77 -2.64
CA GLY A 169 -12.00 4.20 -2.99
C GLY A 169 -13.02 3.07 -2.94
N ALA A 170 -13.96 3.05 -3.86
CA ALA A 170 -14.99 2.01 -3.93
C ALA A 170 -14.42 0.60 -4.19
N LEU A 171 -13.28 0.50 -4.89
CA LEU A 171 -12.64 -0.81 -5.15
C LEU A 171 -12.08 -1.46 -3.89
N GLY A 172 -11.66 -0.65 -2.90
CA GLY A 172 -11.10 -1.14 -1.64
C GLY A 172 -12.05 -1.12 -0.45
N TRP A 173 -13.10 -0.27 -0.49
CA TRP A 173 -13.84 0.09 0.72
C TRP A 173 -15.37 0.07 0.54
N LEU A 174 -15.90 -0.33 -0.62
CA LEU A 174 -17.34 -0.45 -0.82
C LEU A 174 -17.88 -1.64 -0.04
N ALA A 175 -18.84 -1.40 0.85
CA ALA A 175 -19.70 -2.42 1.43
C ALA A 175 -21.01 -2.45 0.64
N HIS A 176 -21.49 -3.64 0.29
CA HIS A 176 -22.76 -3.79 -0.43
C HIS A 176 -23.46 -5.08 0.01
N PRO A 177 -24.80 -5.09 0.15
CA PRO A 177 -25.52 -6.30 0.57
C PRO A 177 -25.28 -7.51 -0.35
N GLY A 178 -25.09 -7.29 -1.65
CA GLY A 178 -24.79 -8.33 -2.62
C GLY A 178 -23.51 -9.12 -2.34
N PHE A 179 -22.49 -8.49 -1.71
CA PHE A 179 -21.25 -9.19 -1.38
C PHE A 179 -21.46 -10.27 -0.31
N GLN A 180 -22.39 -10.06 0.63
CA GLN A 180 -22.76 -11.07 1.62
C GLN A 180 -23.44 -12.27 0.99
N ALA A 181 -24.29 -12.03 -0.01
CA ALA A 181 -24.98 -13.10 -0.76
C ALA A 181 -24.00 -13.99 -1.56
N GLU A 182 -22.85 -13.44 -1.94
CA GLU A 182 -21.78 -14.15 -2.65
C GLU A 182 -20.80 -14.90 -1.73
N GLY A 183 -21.01 -14.85 -0.41
CA GLY A 183 -20.18 -15.56 0.57
C GLY A 183 -18.88 -14.85 0.95
N GLU A 184 -18.69 -13.62 0.50
CA GLU A 184 -17.48 -12.81 0.81
C GLU A 184 -17.54 -12.13 2.19
N GLY A 185 -18.33 -12.64 3.10
CA GLY A 185 -18.42 -12.19 4.49
C GLY A 185 -18.82 -10.72 4.61
N CYS A 186 -18.06 -9.95 5.36
CA CYS A 186 -18.30 -8.52 5.54
C CYS A 186 -17.62 -7.73 4.40
N GLY A 187 -18.25 -7.54 3.26
CA GLY A 187 -17.74 -6.63 2.24
C GLY A 187 -17.32 -5.27 2.83
N GLY A 188 -16.48 -4.52 2.11
CA GLY A 188 -16.10 -3.16 2.51
C GLY A 188 -14.70 -2.98 3.11
N ASN A 189 -13.96 -4.05 3.39
CA ASN A 189 -12.62 -3.97 3.97
C ASN A 189 -11.53 -4.59 3.10
N PHE A 190 -11.72 -4.59 1.79
CA PHE A 190 -10.78 -5.21 0.85
C PHE A 190 -9.38 -4.58 0.91
N GLY A 191 -9.30 -3.23 1.07
CA GLY A 191 -8.05 -2.54 1.24
C GLY A 191 -7.32 -2.89 2.56
N LEU A 192 -8.05 -3.22 3.63
CA LEU A 192 -7.46 -3.74 4.86
C LEU A 192 -6.96 -5.18 4.68
N MET A 193 -7.74 -6.01 3.99
CA MET A 193 -7.35 -7.38 3.66
C MET A 193 -6.10 -7.41 2.76
N ASP A 194 -5.96 -6.44 1.85
CA ASP A 194 -4.77 -6.28 1.00
C ASP A 194 -3.52 -6.03 1.85
N GLN A 195 -3.61 -5.14 2.84
CA GLN A 195 -2.51 -4.86 3.76
C GLN A 195 -2.13 -6.09 4.58
N GLN A 196 -3.12 -6.87 5.05
CA GLN A 196 -2.85 -8.16 5.70
C GLN A 196 -2.16 -9.15 4.76
N ALA A 197 -2.59 -9.20 3.49
CA ALA A 197 -1.96 -10.08 2.49
C ALA A 197 -0.50 -9.67 2.23
N ALA A 198 -0.21 -8.36 2.14
CA ALA A 198 1.14 -7.84 1.99
C ALA A 198 2.01 -8.18 3.22
N LEU A 199 1.49 -8.03 4.43
CA LEU A 199 2.22 -8.40 5.66
C LEU A 199 2.48 -9.91 5.72
N ARG A 200 1.51 -10.76 5.34
CA ARG A 200 1.72 -12.21 5.22
C ARG A 200 2.78 -12.54 4.16
N TRP A 201 2.78 -11.83 3.04
CA TRP A 201 3.81 -11.98 2.03
C TRP A 201 5.19 -11.63 2.57
N VAL A 202 5.33 -10.51 3.27
CA VAL A 202 6.57 -10.09 3.95
C VAL A 202 7.03 -11.18 4.91
N HIS A 203 6.16 -11.67 5.77
CA HIS A 203 6.49 -12.71 6.74
C HIS A 203 7.09 -13.98 6.08
N ARG A 204 6.56 -14.39 4.92
CA ARG A 204 7.01 -15.59 4.22
C ARG A 204 8.27 -15.38 3.36
N ASN A 205 8.50 -14.17 2.85
CA ASN A 205 9.48 -13.97 1.78
C ASN A 205 10.65 -13.05 2.15
N ILE A 206 10.56 -12.27 3.22
CA ILE A 206 11.51 -11.17 3.47
C ILE A 206 12.94 -11.65 3.77
N VAL A 207 13.11 -12.90 4.19
CA VAL A 207 14.40 -13.53 4.38
C VAL A 207 15.23 -13.55 3.09
N ALA A 208 14.58 -13.73 1.92
CA ALA A 208 15.24 -13.70 0.62
C ALA A 208 15.89 -12.32 0.29
N PHE A 209 15.49 -11.29 1.01
CA PHE A 209 15.99 -9.91 0.87
C PHE A 209 16.89 -9.49 2.05
N GLY A 210 17.17 -10.41 2.97
CA GLY A 210 18.02 -10.20 4.13
C GLY A 210 17.29 -9.66 5.36
N GLY A 211 15.96 -9.66 5.37
CA GLY A 211 15.14 -9.22 6.50
C GLY A 211 14.80 -10.35 7.48
N ASP A 212 14.55 -9.99 8.74
CA ASP A 212 14.08 -10.88 9.80
C ASP A 212 12.55 -10.76 9.95
N PRO A 213 11.77 -11.80 9.61
CA PRO A 213 10.32 -11.80 9.73
C PRO A 213 9.81 -11.71 11.19
N SER A 214 10.67 -11.98 12.17
CA SER A 214 10.35 -11.84 13.60
C SER A 214 10.64 -10.43 14.15
N ASN A 215 11.17 -9.54 13.31
CA ASN A 215 11.53 -8.17 13.69
C ASN A 215 10.95 -7.14 12.72
N VAL A 216 9.63 -7.16 12.56
CA VAL A 216 8.87 -6.30 11.63
C VAL A 216 8.22 -5.13 12.38
N THR A 217 8.43 -3.92 11.87
CA THR A 217 7.75 -2.70 12.30
C THR A 217 6.82 -2.24 11.19
N LEU A 218 5.52 -2.23 11.43
CA LEU A 218 4.54 -1.56 10.57
C LEU A 218 4.60 -0.06 10.87
N PHE A 219 4.88 0.77 9.87
CA PHE A 219 4.78 2.22 10.02
C PHE A 219 3.85 2.80 8.97
N ALA A 220 3.07 3.78 9.37
CA ALA A 220 1.95 4.21 8.56
C ALA A 220 1.60 5.68 8.82
N GLU A 221 1.05 6.33 7.81
CA GLU A 221 0.66 7.75 7.86
C GLU A 221 -0.83 7.90 7.57
N SER A 222 -1.51 8.84 8.30
CA SER A 222 -2.89 9.25 8.04
C SER A 222 -3.85 8.06 7.96
N ALA A 223 -4.54 7.86 6.84
CA ALA A 223 -5.43 6.71 6.60
C ALA A 223 -4.72 5.36 6.80
N GLY A 224 -3.43 5.25 6.41
CA GLY A 224 -2.60 4.08 6.71
C GLY A 224 -2.41 3.86 8.22
N ALA A 225 -2.26 4.93 9.01
CA ALA A 225 -2.15 4.82 10.46
C ALA A 225 -3.46 4.32 11.08
N TRP A 226 -4.62 4.72 10.56
CA TRP A 226 -5.90 4.17 10.99
C TRP A 226 -6.03 2.68 10.68
N THR A 227 -5.64 2.25 9.46
CA THR A 227 -5.65 0.81 9.14
C THR A 227 -4.67 0.03 10.00
N ALA A 228 -3.50 0.59 10.32
CA ALA A 228 -2.55 -0.05 11.23
C ALA A 228 -3.15 -0.30 12.63
N CYS A 229 -4.03 0.61 13.12
CA CYS A 229 -4.78 0.39 14.36
C CYS A 229 -5.72 -0.82 14.27
N TYR A 230 -6.44 -0.98 13.16
CA TYR A 230 -7.30 -2.13 12.95
C TYR A 230 -6.51 -3.43 12.78
N LEU A 231 -5.35 -3.36 12.12
CA LEU A 231 -4.44 -4.49 11.98
C LEU A 231 -3.90 -4.98 13.33
N MET A 232 -3.63 -4.08 14.29
CA MET A 232 -3.19 -4.47 15.64
C MET A 232 -4.23 -5.31 16.41
N THR A 233 -5.50 -5.12 16.11
CA THR A 233 -6.61 -5.81 16.79
C THR A 233 -7.21 -6.94 15.97
N SER A 234 -6.77 -7.10 14.71
CA SER A 234 -7.31 -8.12 13.81
C SER A 234 -6.61 -9.46 14.01
N PRO A 235 -7.35 -10.54 14.29
CA PRO A 235 -6.75 -11.88 14.44
C PRO A 235 -5.96 -12.34 13.22
N GLY A 236 -6.35 -11.91 12.02
CA GLY A 236 -5.64 -12.23 10.77
C GLY A 236 -4.27 -11.56 10.62
N SER A 237 -3.88 -10.71 11.57
CA SER A 237 -2.59 -10.01 11.60
C SER A 237 -1.67 -10.51 12.73
N GLU A 238 -2.10 -11.47 13.52
CA GLU A 238 -1.31 -12.01 14.63
C GLU A 238 0.06 -12.53 14.14
N GLY A 239 1.12 -12.10 14.81
CA GLY A 239 2.49 -12.49 14.50
C GLY A 239 3.11 -11.84 13.26
N LEU A 240 2.37 -11.05 12.46
CA LEU A 240 2.87 -10.46 11.22
C LEU A 240 3.77 -9.24 11.44
N PHE A 241 3.67 -8.59 12.59
CA PHE A 241 4.55 -7.48 13.00
C PHE A 241 4.63 -7.40 14.53
N GLN A 242 5.71 -6.82 15.03
CA GLN A 242 6.00 -6.74 16.47
C GLN A 242 5.92 -5.31 17.00
N ARG A 243 5.96 -4.31 16.10
CA ARG A 243 5.93 -2.88 16.47
C ARG A 243 5.11 -2.10 15.46
N VAL A 244 4.55 -0.99 15.91
CA VAL A 244 3.79 -0.06 15.07
C VAL A 244 4.25 1.37 15.31
N ILE A 245 4.36 2.15 14.24
CA ILE A 245 4.57 3.60 14.28
C ILE A 245 3.40 4.25 13.55
N LEU A 246 2.65 5.08 14.24
CA LEU A 246 1.49 5.80 13.72
C LEU A 246 1.84 7.28 13.56
N GLN A 247 1.69 7.79 12.36
CA GLN A 247 1.97 9.20 12.03
C GLN A 247 0.69 9.87 11.52
N SER A 248 0.33 11.00 12.08
CA SER A 248 -0.86 11.79 11.68
C SER A 248 -2.16 11.00 11.65
N GLY A 249 -2.31 10.01 12.53
CA GLY A 249 -3.47 9.16 12.71
C GLY A 249 -3.41 8.44 14.05
N GLY A 250 -4.51 7.89 14.50
CA GLY A 250 -4.61 7.25 15.80
C GLY A 250 -5.71 6.21 15.88
N CYS A 251 -5.76 5.49 17.01
CA CYS A 251 -6.67 4.38 17.21
C CYS A 251 -8.01 4.79 17.85
N LEU A 252 -8.14 6.04 18.30
CA LEU A 252 -9.31 6.55 19.01
C LEU A 252 -10.06 7.61 18.18
N GLU A 253 -10.43 7.26 16.94
CA GLU A 253 -11.23 8.11 16.06
C GLU A 253 -12.60 7.45 15.79
N PRO A 254 -13.56 7.60 16.72
CA PRO A 254 -14.89 6.99 16.59
C PRO A 254 -15.65 7.43 15.35
N SER A 255 -15.36 8.64 14.82
CA SER A 255 -16.02 9.20 13.65
C SER A 255 -15.70 8.46 12.34
N SER A 256 -14.64 7.65 12.32
CA SER A 256 -14.26 6.83 11.16
C SER A 256 -14.91 5.45 11.15
N LEU A 257 -15.58 5.06 12.22
CA LEU A 257 -16.26 3.78 12.34
C LEU A 257 -17.74 3.93 11.98
N VAL A 258 -18.18 3.14 11.03
CA VAL A 258 -19.60 2.99 10.69
C VAL A 258 -20.02 1.54 10.91
N SER A 259 -21.29 1.31 11.28
CA SER A 259 -21.80 -0.05 11.39
C SER A 259 -21.85 -0.74 10.02
N ALA A 260 -21.80 -2.06 10.00
CA ALA A 260 -21.88 -2.83 8.74
C ALA A 260 -23.18 -2.51 7.99
N GLU A 261 -24.29 -2.30 8.71
CA GLU A 261 -25.60 -1.95 8.11
C GLU A 261 -25.56 -0.56 7.47
N ALA A 262 -24.97 0.44 8.14
CA ALA A 262 -24.84 1.80 7.61
C ALA A 262 -23.91 1.84 6.39
N ALA A 263 -22.81 1.08 6.44
CA ALA A 263 -21.91 0.93 5.30
C ALA A 263 -22.59 0.27 4.10
N ALA A 264 -23.32 -0.83 4.32
CA ALA A 264 -24.06 -1.55 3.27
C ALA A 264 -25.18 -0.68 2.67
N ALA A 265 -25.93 0.06 3.50
CA ALA A 265 -26.95 1.02 3.02
C ALA A 265 -26.32 2.11 2.13
N SER A 266 -25.18 2.67 2.54
CA SER A 266 -24.45 3.65 1.73
C SER A 266 -23.97 3.07 0.40
N GLY A 267 -23.51 1.82 0.40
CA GLY A 267 -23.11 1.10 -0.81
C GLY A 267 -24.27 0.81 -1.76
N GLY A 268 -25.44 0.45 -1.24
CA GLY A 268 -26.66 0.31 -2.04
C GLY A 268 -27.03 1.60 -2.75
N LEU A 269 -27.05 2.74 -2.03
CA LEU A 269 -27.29 4.06 -2.62
C LEU A 269 -26.22 4.45 -3.67
N PHE A 270 -24.99 4.03 -3.49
CA PHE A 270 -23.93 4.23 -4.47
C PHE A 270 -24.21 3.45 -5.75
N ALA A 271 -24.57 2.17 -5.63
CA ALA A 271 -24.91 1.31 -6.76
C ALA A 271 -26.14 1.86 -7.55
N GLU A 272 -27.20 2.25 -6.85
CA GLU A 272 -28.39 2.87 -7.46
C GLU A 272 -28.03 4.12 -8.30
N ARG A 273 -27.13 4.98 -7.80
CA ARG A 273 -26.69 6.18 -8.54
C ARG A 273 -25.88 5.84 -9.79
N LEU A 274 -25.29 4.66 -9.86
CA LEU A 274 -24.58 4.14 -11.03
C LEU A 274 -25.49 3.39 -11.99
N GLY A 275 -26.76 3.18 -11.62
CA GLY A 275 -27.74 2.44 -12.43
C GLY A 275 -27.57 0.92 -12.35
N CYS A 276 -26.99 0.44 -11.26
CA CYS A 276 -26.80 -1.00 -11.00
C CYS A 276 -28.01 -1.58 -10.25
#